data_640f7e9a4d13065ef4e408014d8a554b
#
_entry.id   640f7e9a4d13065ef4e408014d8a554b
#
_cell.length_a   1.000
_cell.length_b   1.000
_cell.length_c   1.000
_cell.angle_alpha   90.00
_cell.angle_beta   90.00
_cell.angle_gamma   90.00
#
_symmetry.space_group_name_H-M   'P 1'
#
loop_
_entity.id
_entity.type
_entity.pdbx_description
1 polymer ?
#
loop_
_entity_poly.entity_id
_entity_poly.type
_entity_poly.pdbx_seq_one_letter_code
_entity_poly.pdbx_strand_id
1 'polypeptide(L)'
;MFDYDAFNELEQATVAFGQGISITPMQLVRAVCACVNGGTLYKPYLVDKIIDSYSNDIVYEHKPEALRKVISEDASKKMRDALESVVTDGGGKNAYIDGYRIGGKTGTAQKAVNGSYVDGGYILSFIGIAPIDDPKIVLYVAMDNPKNCVQYGGTTVAPIARKMLVDILPSMNVKKVSSQRQKAYTFMDTKTLKVENYIGKSKKEVSNPELKFEFIGEGDKVIDQLPRVGESVEAGSTIVVMLG
;
A
#
# COMPACT_ATOMS: atom_id res chain seq x y z
N MET A 1 -18.47 7.51 9.87
CA MET A 1 -17.50 8.43 10.49
C MET A 1 -17.82 8.44 11.96
N PHE A 2 -16.85 8.24 12.84
CA PHE A 2 -17.13 8.26 14.29
C PHE A 2 -17.69 9.61 14.72
N ASP A 3 -18.62 9.60 15.68
CA ASP A 3 -18.95 10.79 16.42
C ASP A 3 -17.76 11.14 17.31
N TYR A 4 -17.30 12.38 17.25
CA TYR A 4 -16.09 12.81 17.96
C TYR A 4 -16.22 12.63 19.47
N ASP A 5 -17.42 12.83 20.01
CA ASP A 5 -17.72 12.71 21.44
C ASP A 5 -17.84 11.24 21.91
N ALA A 6 -18.01 10.29 20.97
CA ALA A 6 -18.10 8.86 21.25
C ALA A 6 -16.79 8.09 20.96
N PHE A 7 -15.71 8.80 20.56
CA PHE A 7 -14.44 8.23 20.12
C PHE A 7 -13.61 7.75 21.31
N ASN A 8 -13.66 6.46 21.61
CA ASN A 8 -12.98 5.87 22.75
C ASN A 8 -11.47 5.65 22.51
N GLU A 9 -10.72 5.35 23.58
CA GLU A 9 -9.26 5.17 23.51
C GLU A 9 -8.82 4.03 22.58
N LEU A 10 -9.58 2.93 22.52
CA LEU A 10 -9.30 1.81 21.63
C LEU A 10 -9.47 2.20 20.15
N GLU A 11 -10.55 2.93 19.85
CA GLU A 11 -10.80 3.46 18.50
C GLU A 11 -9.73 4.47 18.09
N GLN A 12 -9.30 5.35 19.00
CA GLN A 12 -8.20 6.27 18.76
C GLN A 12 -6.90 5.52 18.41
N ALA A 13 -6.56 4.50 19.17
CA ALA A 13 -5.39 3.68 18.94
C ALA A 13 -5.47 2.93 17.59
N THR A 14 -6.61 2.31 17.28
CA THR A 14 -6.76 1.51 16.05
C THR A 14 -6.84 2.35 14.80
N VAL A 15 -7.50 3.51 14.82
CA VAL A 15 -7.58 4.45 13.70
C VAL A 15 -6.21 5.03 13.36
N ALA A 16 -5.32 5.20 14.34
CA ALA A 16 -3.97 5.73 14.12
C ALA A 16 -3.14 4.89 13.13
N PHE A 17 -3.39 3.57 13.05
CA PHE A 17 -2.76 2.70 12.05
C PHE A 17 -3.71 2.21 10.95
N GLY A 18 -4.94 2.76 10.88
CA GLY A 18 -5.88 2.54 9.78
C GLY A 18 -6.83 1.36 9.96
N GLN A 19 -7.10 0.94 11.20
CA GLN A 19 -8.10 -0.06 11.53
C GLN A 19 -9.34 0.59 12.18
N GLY A 20 -10.50 -0.09 12.10
CA GLY A 20 -11.73 0.36 12.75
C GLY A 20 -12.41 1.57 12.10
N ILE A 21 -11.94 2.07 10.97
CA ILE A 21 -12.55 3.20 10.25
C ILE A 21 -13.09 2.76 8.90
N SER A 22 -14.28 3.22 8.55
CA SER A 22 -14.89 3.03 7.24
C SER A 22 -15.02 4.36 6.52
N ILE A 23 -14.39 4.45 5.34
CA ILE A 23 -14.44 5.63 4.46
C ILE A 23 -14.62 5.16 3.01
N THR A 24 -15.20 6.01 2.18
CA THR A 24 -15.25 5.70 0.75
C THR A 24 -13.89 5.90 0.09
N PRO A 25 -13.57 5.20 -1.02
CA PRO A 25 -12.35 5.44 -1.79
C PRO A 25 -12.17 6.90 -2.18
N MET A 26 -13.25 7.59 -2.56
CA MET A 26 -13.21 9.01 -2.93
C MET A 26 -12.85 9.91 -1.73
N GLN A 27 -13.36 9.60 -0.53
CA GLN A 27 -12.98 10.35 0.69
C GLN A 27 -11.49 10.16 1.00
N LEU A 28 -10.97 8.93 0.85
CA LEU A 28 -9.55 8.64 1.06
C LEU A 28 -8.66 9.38 0.05
N VAL A 29 -8.95 9.25 -1.24
CA VAL A 29 -8.18 9.92 -2.30
C VAL A 29 -8.19 11.43 -2.10
N ARG A 30 -9.35 12.01 -1.80
CA ARG A 30 -9.49 13.44 -1.54
C ARG A 30 -8.69 13.92 -0.33
N ALA A 31 -8.66 13.13 0.75
CA ALA A 31 -7.86 13.43 1.93
C ALA A 31 -6.36 13.37 1.61
N VAL A 32 -5.91 12.34 0.88
CA VAL A 32 -4.51 12.21 0.46
C VAL A 32 -4.12 13.33 -0.50
N CYS A 33 -4.98 13.71 -1.45
CA CYS A 33 -4.74 14.88 -2.30
C CYS A 33 -4.47 16.13 -1.46
N ALA A 34 -5.28 16.39 -0.42
CA ALA A 34 -5.07 17.53 0.46
C ALA A 34 -3.75 17.44 1.24
N CYS A 35 -3.32 16.23 1.62
CA CYS A 35 -2.05 16.01 2.31
C CYS A 35 -0.82 16.29 1.43
N VAL A 36 -0.92 16.15 0.10
CA VAL A 36 0.25 16.23 -0.79
C VAL A 36 0.28 17.47 -1.69
N ASN A 37 -0.82 18.21 -1.82
CA ASN A 37 -0.96 19.37 -2.70
C ASN A 37 -0.65 20.72 -2.02
N GLY A 38 0.02 20.71 -0.89
CA GLY A 38 0.27 21.91 -0.09
C GLY A 38 -0.77 22.14 1.00
N GLY A 39 -1.73 21.23 1.22
CA GLY A 39 -2.66 21.25 2.35
C GLY A 39 -4.06 21.81 2.06
N THR A 40 -4.45 21.93 0.81
CA THR A 40 -5.77 22.47 0.44
C THR A 40 -6.74 21.35 0.09
N LEU A 41 -7.90 21.34 0.74
CA LEU A 41 -8.99 20.42 0.44
C LEU A 41 -9.88 21.03 -0.63
N TYR A 42 -9.99 20.32 -1.76
CA TYR A 42 -10.85 20.72 -2.89
C TYR A 42 -12.14 19.91 -2.94
N LYS A 43 -13.17 20.51 -3.55
CA LYS A 43 -14.38 19.79 -3.93
C LYS A 43 -14.08 18.95 -5.19
N PRO A 44 -14.35 17.63 -5.17
CA PRO A 44 -14.13 16.80 -6.35
C PRO A 44 -15.15 17.10 -7.44
N TYR A 45 -14.74 16.98 -8.69
CA TYR A 45 -15.60 17.10 -9.87
C TYR A 45 -15.23 16.07 -10.92
N LEU A 46 -16.12 15.81 -11.87
CA LEU A 46 -15.92 14.84 -12.97
C LEU A 46 -15.88 15.54 -14.33
N VAL A 47 -16.65 16.62 -14.50
CA VAL A 47 -16.72 17.35 -15.77
C VAL A 47 -15.81 18.55 -15.69
N ASP A 48 -14.73 18.52 -16.47
CA ASP A 48 -13.78 19.63 -16.58
C ASP A 48 -14.33 20.73 -17.48
N LYS A 49 -14.77 20.36 -18.69
CA LYS A 49 -15.37 21.28 -19.65
C LYS A 49 -16.39 20.60 -20.56
N ILE A 50 -17.28 21.38 -21.09
CA ILE A 50 -18.24 21.00 -22.14
C ILE A 50 -17.96 21.88 -23.35
N ILE A 51 -17.75 21.27 -24.51
CA ILE A 51 -17.44 21.92 -25.76
C ILE A 51 -18.59 21.65 -26.73
N ASP A 52 -19.12 22.69 -27.37
CA ASP A 52 -20.08 22.56 -28.48
C ASP A 52 -19.38 21.91 -29.67
N SER A 53 -19.93 20.79 -30.16
CA SER A 53 -19.33 20.02 -31.26
C SER A 53 -19.40 20.67 -32.63
N TYR A 54 -20.24 21.71 -32.81
CA TYR A 54 -20.39 22.40 -34.07
C TYR A 54 -19.54 23.66 -34.13
N SER A 55 -19.61 24.50 -33.09
CA SER A 55 -18.87 25.78 -33.04
C SER A 55 -17.47 25.62 -32.43
N ASN A 56 -17.19 24.53 -31.72
CA ASN A 56 -15.97 24.36 -30.95
C ASN A 56 -15.83 25.32 -29.75
N ASP A 57 -16.94 25.99 -29.39
CA ASP A 57 -16.96 26.90 -28.24
C ASP A 57 -17.04 26.16 -26.92
N ILE A 58 -16.37 26.68 -25.88
CA ILE A 58 -16.48 26.17 -24.52
C ILE A 58 -17.79 26.69 -23.92
N VAL A 59 -18.75 25.77 -23.74
CA VAL A 59 -20.07 26.07 -23.13
C VAL A 59 -20.01 26.10 -21.62
N TYR A 60 -19.13 25.27 -21.05
CA TYR A 60 -18.88 25.17 -19.62
C TYR A 60 -17.43 24.81 -19.37
N GLU A 61 -16.82 25.46 -18.38
CA GLU A 61 -15.49 25.12 -17.86
C GLU A 61 -15.54 25.14 -16.34
N HIS A 62 -15.11 24.05 -15.73
CA HIS A 62 -15.05 23.93 -14.28
C HIS A 62 -13.92 24.79 -13.72
N LYS A 63 -14.22 25.50 -12.61
CA LYS A 63 -13.19 26.20 -11.83
C LYS A 63 -12.97 25.44 -10.52
N PRO A 64 -11.73 25.03 -10.19
CA PRO A 64 -11.45 24.33 -8.95
C PRO A 64 -11.94 25.09 -7.71
N GLU A 65 -12.77 24.44 -6.90
CA GLU A 65 -13.35 25.02 -5.67
C GLU A 65 -12.54 24.56 -4.45
N ALA A 66 -11.72 25.47 -3.89
CA ALA A 66 -11.01 25.24 -2.64
C ALA A 66 -11.97 25.39 -1.46
N LEU A 67 -12.12 24.35 -0.65
CA LEU A 67 -13.02 24.36 0.51
C LEU A 67 -12.35 24.94 1.75
N ARG A 68 -11.13 24.46 2.05
CA ARG A 68 -10.36 24.93 3.21
C ARG A 68 -8.93 24.46 3.16
N LYS A 69 -8.05 25.14 3.90
CA LYS A 69 -6.70 24.67 4.25
C LYS A 69 -6.82 23.70 5.42
N VAL A 70 -6.26 22.48 5.31
CA VAL A 70 -6.36 21.44 6.35
C VAL A 70 -5.03 21.17 7.04
N ILE A 71 -3.89 21.38 6.35
CA ILE A 71 -2.53 21.30 6.91
C ILE A 71 -1.67 22.42 6.31
N SER A 72 -0.53 22.70 6.92
CA SER A 72 0.44 23.67 6.38
C SER A 72 1.20 23.09 5.18
N GLU A 73 1.82 23.97 4.39
CA GLU A 73 2.69 23.56 3.28
C GLU A 73 3.91 22.77 3.74
N ASP A 74 4.48 23.16 4.88
CA ASP A 74 5.60 22.43 5.51
C ASP A 74 5.18 21.01 5.91
N ALA A 75 4.01 20.86 6.53
CA ALA A 75 3.47 19.53 6.85
C ALA A 75 3.22 18.69 5.60
N SER A 76 2.68 19.29 4.53
CA SER A 76 2.47 18.64 3.25
C SER A 76 3.79 18.19 2.61
N LYS A 77 4.83 19.02 2.68
CA LYS A 77 6.17 18.66 2.19
C LYS A 77 6.75 17.47 2.97
N LYS A 78 6.73 17.53 4.31
CA LYS A 78 7.17 16.42 5.16
C LYS A 78 6.40 15.12 4.89
N MET A 79 5.10 15.24 4.63
CA MET A 79 4.27 14.09 4.23
C MET A 79 4.74 13.48 2.92
N ARG A 80 5.04 14.29 1.90
CA ARG A 80 5.57 13.79 0.62
C ARG A 80 6.92 13.08 0.81
N ASP A 81 7.83 13.64 1.60
CA ASP A 81 9.13 13.02 1.89
C ASP A 81 8.96 11.67 2.60
N ALA A 82 8.04 11.58 3.57
CA ALA A 82 7.71 10.33 4.24
C ALA A 82 7.08 9.29 3.31
N LEU A 83 6.16 9.71 2.42
CA LEU A 83 5.51 8.83 1.45
C LEU A 83 6.49 8.32 0.38
N GLU A 84 7.47 9.12 -0.03
CA GLU A 84 8.55 8.68 -0.92
C GLU A 84 9.40 7.57 -0.27
N SER A 85 9.73 7.72 1.02
CA SER A 85 10.51 6.72 1.76
C SER A 85 9.80 5.36 1.83
N VAL A 86 8.47 5.33 1.85
CA VAL A 86 7.69 4.07 1.79
C VAL A 86 7.96 3.30 0.50
N VAL A 87 8.15 4.01 -0.62
CA VAL A 87 8.39 3.40 -1.94
C VAL A 87 9.88 3.15 -2.19
N THR A 88 10.78 3.98 -1.67
CA THR A 88 12.20 3.79 -1.85
C THR A 88 12.81 2.73 -0.93
N ASP A 89 12.38 2.70 0.34
CA ASP A 89 13.03 1.88 1.38
C ASP A 89 12.04 1.03 2.20
N GLY A 90 10.72 1.27 2.03
CA GLY A 90 9.67 0.67 2.85
C GLY A 90 8.87 -0.43 2.18
N GLY A 91 7.70 -0.71 2.75
CA GLY A 91 6.78 -1.75 2.30
C GLY A 91 6.11 -1.51 0.94
N GLY A 92 6.25 -0.30 0.38
CA GLY A 92 5.75 0.07 -0.95
C GLY A 92 6.77 -0.08 -2.09
N LYS A 93 7.95 -0.65 -1.83
CA LYS A 93 9.06 -0.75 -2.80
C LYS A 93 8.69 -1.38 -4.15
N ASN A 94 7.68 -2.23 -4.19
CA ASN A 94 7.19 -2.84 -5.42
C ASN A 94 6.43 -1.86 -6.34
N ALA A 95 6.14 -0.64 -5.87
CA ALA A 95 5.63 0.45 -6.70
C ALA A 95 6.73 1.36 -7.28
N TYR A 96 8.00 1.12 -6.96
CA TYR A 96 9.12 1.92 -7.47
C TYR A 96 9.23 1.85 -9.00
N ILE A 97 9.43 3.01 -9.63
CA ILE A 97 9.64 3.14 -11.08
C ILE A 97 10.89 3.98 -11.29
N ASP A 98 11.88 3.41 -12.00
CA ASP A 98 13.12 4.11 -12.29
C ASP A 98 12.86 5.38 -13.12
N GLY A 99 13.49 6.48 -12.72
CA GLY A 99 13.33 7.78 -13.35
C GLY A 99 12.07 8.54 -12.95
N TYR A 100 11.21 8.00 -12.07
CA TYR A 100 10.07 8.72 -11.53
C TYR A 100 10.09 8.71 -9.99
N ARG A 101 9.87 9.87 -9.39
CA ARG A 101 9.72 9.99 -7.95
C ARG A 101 8.31 9.60 -7.55
N ILE A 102 8.16 8.43 -6.94
CA ILE A 102 6.87 7.88 -6.51
C ILE A 102 6.82 7.89 -5.00
N GLY A 103 5.75 8.45 -4.45
CA GLY A 103 5.38 8.27 -3.06
C GLY A 103 4.18 7.35 -2.94
N GLY A 104 3.95 6.76 -1.78
CA GLY A 104 2.76 5.94 -1.58
C GLY A 104 2.62 5.33 -0.21
N LYS A 105 1.49 4.64 0.00
CA LYS A 105 1.21 3.91 1.24
C LYS A 105 0.47 2.61 0.91
N THR A 106 0.92 1.53 1.51
CA THR A 106 0.25 0.22 1.47
C THR A 106 -0.86 0.16 2.52
N GLY A 107 -1.93 -0.54 2.21
CA GLY A 107 -2.99 -0.89 3.15
C GLY A 107 -3.23 -2.40 3.16
N THR A 108 -3.40 -2.95 4.35
CA THR A 108 -3.81 -4.34 4.59
C THR A 108 -4.83 -4.29 5.71
N ALA A 109 -6.10 -4.16 5.36
CA ALA A 109 -7.18 -4.01 6.32
C ALA A 109 -7.96 -5.32 6.43
N GLN A 110 -8.09 -5.83 7.65
CA GLN A 110 -8.92 -7.00 7.92
C GLN A 110 -10.40 -6.63 7.78
N LYS A 111 -11.18 -7.47 7.11
CA LYS A 111 -12.62 -7.26 6.95
C LYS A 111 -13.36 -7.52 8.25
N ALA A 112 -14.29 -6.63 8.57
CA ALA A 112 -15.22 -6.85 9.66
C ALA A 112 -16.63 -7.15 9.11
N VAL A 113 -17.30 -8.16 9.66
CA VAL A 113 -18.69 -8.48 9.40
C VAL A 113 -19.41 -8.57 10.73
N ASN A 114 -20.51 -7.85 10.87
CA ASN A 114 -21.28 -7.78 12.12
C ASN A 114 -20.44 -7.41 13.36
N GLY A 115 -19.48 -6.49 13.19
CA GLY A 115 -18.64 -5.99 14.29
C GLY A 115 -17.47 -6.90 14.68
N SER A 116 -17.26 -8.03 14.00
CA SER A 116 -16.13 -8.95 14.24
C SER A 116 -15.26 -9.10 13.00
N TYR A 117 -13.94 -9.21 13.22
CA TYR A 117 -13.01 -9.46 12.12
C TYR A 117 -13.18 -10.87 11.57
N VAL A 118 -13.16 -11.00 10.23
CA VAL A 118 -13.29 -12.27 9.52
C VAL A 118 -11.89 -12.84 9.26
N ASP A 119 -11.66 -14.07 9.68
CA ASP A 119 -10.41 -14.77 9.42
C ASP A 119 -10.16 -14.95 7.92
N GLY A 120 -8.96 -14.54 7.47
CA GLY A 120 -8.52 -14.66 6.09
C GLY A 120 -9.25 -13.74 5.10
N GLY A 121 -10.04 -12.78 5.58
CA GLY A 121 -10.69 -11.75 4.77
C GLY A 121 -9.96 -10.41 4.85
N TYR A 122 -9.36 -9.94 3.75
CA TYR A 122 -8.62 -8.68 3.72
C TYR A 122 -9.05 -7.78 2.57
N ILE A 123 -8.98 -6.47 2.79
CA ILE A 123 -8.92 -5.46 1.74
C ILE A 123 -7.46 -5.04 1.63
N LEU A 124 -6.84 -5.41 0.52
CA LEU A 124 -5.47 -5.02 0.21
C LEU A 124 -5.49 -3.77 -0.66
N SER A 125 -4.65 -2.79 -0.34
CA SER A 125 -4.64 -1.56 -1.12
C SER A 125 -3.25 -0.94 -1.22
N PHE A 126 -3.12 -0.08 -2.21
CA PHE A 126 -1.99 0.84 -2.38
C PHE A 126 -2.51 2.17 -2.89
N ILE A 127 -2.08 3.25 -2.26
CA ILE A 127 -2.27 4.60 -2.77
C ILE A 127 -0.92 5.14 -3.20
N GLY A 128 -0.81 5.50 -4.48
CA GLY A 128 0.40 6.04 -5.10
C GLY A 128 0.24 7.50 -5.48
N ILE A 129 1.29 8.27 -5.33
CA ILE A 129 1.36 9.69 -5.68
C ILE A 129 2.54 9.89 -6.62
N ALA A 130 2.34 10.57 -7.74
CA ALA A 130 3.38 10.79 -8.72
C ALA A 130 3.21 12.09 -9.55
N PRO A 131 4.34 12.77 -9.88
CA PRO A 131 5.60 12.72 -9.17
C PRO A 131 5.44 13.26 -7.74
N ILE A 132 6.22 12.77 -6.78
CA ILE A 132 5.98 13.14 -5.37
C ILE A 132 6.43 14.55 -5.02
N ASP A 133 7.39 15.11 -5.75
CA ASP A 133 7.87 16.49 -5.61
C ASP A 133 6.90 17.54 -6.16
N ASP A 134 6.16 17.20 -7.22
CA ASP A 134 5.10 18.03 -7.82
C ASP A 134 3.90 17.15 -8.21
N PRO A 135 3.05 16.75 -7.24
CA PRO A 135 2.01 15.76 -7.45
C PRO A 135 1.02 16.12 -8.56
N LYS A 136 0.93 15.26 -9.57
CA LYS A 136 -0.02 15.38 -10.69
C LYS A 136 -1.14 14.35 -10.62
N ILE A 137 -0.86 13.20 -10.00
CA ILE A 137 -1.83 12.12 -9.87
C ILE A 137 -1.75 11.46 -8.49
N VAL A 138 -2.91 11.14 -7.95
CA VAL A 138 -3.08 10.19 -6.84
C VAL A 138 -3.84 8.99 -7.39
N LEU A 139 -3.21 7.82 -7.35
CA LEU A 139 -3.76 6.56 -7.80
C LEU A 139 -4.08 5.67 -6.61
N TYR A 140 -5.34 5.27 -6.45
CA TYR A 140 -5.74 4.30 -5.44
C TYR A 140 -6.17 3.00 -6.09
N VAL A 141 -5.52 1.91 -5.71
CA VAL A 141 -5.84 0.56 -6.15
C VAL A 141 -6.19 -0.27 -4.92
N ALA A 142 -7.32 -0.96 -4.97
CA ALA A 142 -7.76 -1.84 -3.89
C ALA A 142 -8.29 -3.17 -4.44
N MET A 143 -8.05 -4.24 -3.70
CA MET A 143 -8.56 -5.57 -3.98
C MET A 143 -9.33 -6.06 -2.75
N ASP A 144 -10.60 -6.38 -2.96
CA ASP A 144 -11.44 -6.92 -1.90
C ASP A 144 -11.32 -8.44 -1.86
N ASN A 145 -10.82 -8.95 -0.76
CA ASN A 145 -10.73 -10.38 -0.43
C ASN A 145 -10.09 -11.23 -1.56
N PRO A 146 -8.91 -10.82 -2.09
CA PRO A 146 -8.25 -11.59 -3.13
C PRO A 146 -7.86 -12.97 -2.60
N LYS A 147 -7.96 -13.99 -3.46
CA LYS A 147 -7.64 -15.38 -3.12
C LYS A 147 -6.37 -15.85 -3.83
N ASN A 148 -5.72 -16.86 -3.25
CA ASN A 148 -4.51 -17.48 -3.83
C ASN A 148 -3.35 -16.50 -4.05
N CYS A 149 -3.23 -15.49 -3.19
CA CYS A 149 -2.14 -14.51 -3.22
C CYS A 149 -1.69 -14.16 -1.80
N VAL A 150 -0.52 -13.52 -1.71
CA VAL A 150 -0.02 -12.98 -0.44
C VAL A 150 -0.96 -11.89 0.06
N GLN A 151 -1.45 -12.03 1.29
CA GLN A 151 -2.39 -11.09 1.91
C GLN A 151 -1.67 -9.84 2.43
N TYR A 152 -0.95 -9.16 1.54
CA TYR A 152 -0.21 -7.94 1.84
C TYR A 152 -0.24 -6.95 0.67
N GLY A 153 -0.69 -5.71 0.93
CA GLY A 153 -0.87 -4.69 -0.11
C GLY A 153 0.41 -4.33 -0.87
N GLY A 154 1.55 -4.33 -0.19
CA GLY A 154 2.84 -4.04 -0.79
C GLY A 154 3.34 -5.10 -1.77
N THR A 155 2.96 -6.36 -1.58
CA THR A 155 3.35 -7.46 -2.45
C THR A 155 2.32 -7.69 -3.56
N THR A 156 1.03 -7.58 -3.25
CA THR A 156 -0.04 -7.95 -4.18
C THR A 156 -0.55 -6.75 -4.98
N VAL A 157 -0.71 -5.58 -4.36
CA VAL A 157 -1.36 -4.42 -5.00
C VAL A 157 -0.35 -3.39 -5.52
N ALA A 158 0.74 -3.13 -4.81
CA ALA A 158 1.75 -2.15 -5.25
C ALA A 158 2.34 -2.45 -6.66
N PRO A 159 2.60 -3.72 -7.07
CA PRO A 159 3.01 -4.04 -8.43
C PRO A 159 1.96 -3.67 -9.50
N ILE A 160 0.67 -3.79 -9.17
CA ILE A 160 -0.42 -3.42 -10.07
C ILE A 160 -0.43 -1.91 -10.26
N ALA A 161 -0.38 -1.15 -9.16
CA ALA A 161 -0.27 0.30 -9.21
C ALA A 161 0.97 0.77 -10.01
N ARG A 162 2.11 0.07 -9.84
CA ARG A 162 3.30 0.33 -10.64
C ARG A 162 3.05 0.15 -12.13
N LYS A 163 2.44 -0.95 -12.56
CA LYS A 163 2.11 -1.20 -13.97
C LYS A 163 1.24 -0.08 -14.54
N MET A 164 0.23 0.34 -13.80
CA MET A 164 -0.64 1.46 -14.21
C MET A 164 0.14 2.77 -14.32
N LEU A 165 0.97 3.11 -13.35
CA LEU A 165 1.75 4.35 -13.35
C LEU A 165 2.81 4.39 -14.47
N VAL A 166 3.37 3.24 -14.86
CA VAL A 166 4.31 3.14 -16.00
C VAL A 166 3.67 3.64 -17.30
N ASP A 167 2.39 3.39 -17.50
CA ASP A 167 1.65 3.83 -18.69
C ASP A 167 1.09 5.25 -18.54
N ILE A 168 0.59 5.59 -17.34
CA ILE A 168 -0.05 6.89 -17.06
C ILE A 168 0.96 8.02 -17.09
N LEU A 169 2.13 7.89 -16.45
CA LEU A 169 3.05 9.02 -16.29
C LEU A 169 3.58 9.56 -17.62
N PRO A 170 3.97 8.74 -18.60
CA PRO A 170 4.32 9.21 -19.93
C PRO A 170 3.15 9.89 -20.66
N SER A 171 1.92 9.34 -20.55
CA SER A 171 0.72 9.92 -21.17
C SER A 171 0.36 11.30 -20.61
N MET A 172 0.75 11.57 -19.36
CA MET A 172 0.62 12.87 -18.70
C MET A 172 1.82 13.80 -18.98
N ASN A 173 2.78 13.40 -19.84
CA ASN A 173 4.01 14.14 -20.13
C ASN A 173 4.88 14.40 -18.88
N VAL A 174 4.81 13.53 -17.86
CA VAL A 174 5.69 13.61 -16.71
C VAL A 174 7.10 13.22 -17.12
N LYS A 175 8.07 14.13 -16.97
CA LYS A 175 9.46 13.90 -17.37
C LYS A 175 10.17 12.98 -16.37
N LYS A 176 11.00 12.09 -16.90
CA LYS A 176 11.92 11.31 -16.07
C LYS A 176 12.99 12.20 -15.46
N VAL A 177 13.38 11.91 -14.23
CA VAL A 177 14.45 12.61 -13.52
C VAL A 177 15.74 11.82 -13.70
N SER A 178 16.80 12.48 -14.14
CA SER A 178 18.09 11.83 -14.50
C SER A 178 18.97 11.46 -13.31
N SER A 179 18.60 11.84 -12.09
CA SER A 179 19.44 11.65 -10.91
C SER A 179 18.64 11.14 -9.75
N GLN A 180 18.42 9.83 -9.67
CA GLN A 180 17.97 9.26 -8.42
C GLN A 180 18.63 7.94 -8.14
N ARG A 181 18.82 7.71 -6.84
CA ARG A 181 19.39 6.52 -6.25
C ARG A 181 19.15 5.30 -7.15
N GLN A 182 20.16 4.91 -7.89
CA GLN A 182 20.18 3.65 -8.61
C GLN A 182 20.19 2.51 -7.59
N LYS A 183 19.06 2.30 -6.92
CA LYS A 183 18.78 0.97 -6.41
C LYS A 183 18.17 0.21 -7.58
N ALA A 184 18.96 -0.64 -8.18
CA ALA A 184 18.47 -1.69 -9.07
C ALA A 184 17.53 -2.58 -8.24
N TYR A 185 16.26 -2.23 -8.18
CA TYR A 185 15.25 -3.17 -7.79
C TYR A 185 15.07 -4.12 -8.97
N THR A 186 15.79 -5.22 -8.93
CA THR A 186 15.39 -6.40 -9.67
C THR A 186 14.00 -6.74 -9.15
N PHE A 187 13.01 -6.57 -10.00
CA PHE A 187 11.69 -7.13 -9.79
C PHE A 187 11.90 -8.64 -9.88
N MET A 188 12.24 -9.26 -8.77
CA MET A 188 12.04 -10.69 -8.64
C MET A 188 10.52 -10.86 -8.51
N ASP A 189 9.93 -11.61 -9.43
CA ASP A 189 8.80 -12.43 -9.08
C ASP A 189 9.26 -13.19 -7.84
N THR A 190 8.88 -12.73 -6.66
CA THR A 190 9.30 -13.38 -5.42
C THR A 190 8.64 -14.74 -5.46
N LYS A 191 9.48 -15.75 -5.71
CA LYS A 191 9.04 -17.15 -5.74
C LYS A 191 8.33 -17.41 -4.43
N THR A 192 7.06 -17.70 -4.50
CA THR A 192 6.25 -18.03 -3.33
C THR A 192 6.38 -19.53 -3.08
N LEU A 193 6.73 -19.88 -1.86
CA LEU A 193 6.88 -21.26 -1.41
C LEU A 193 5.77 -21.58 -0.42
N LYS A 194 5.28 -22.81 -0.45
CA LYS A 194 4.44 -23.34 0.62
C LYS A 194 5.30 -23.85 1.74
N VAL A 195 4.97 -23.49 2.96
CA VAL A 195 5.66 -23.97 4.16
C VAL A 195 5.41 -25.45 4.32
N GLU A 196 6.48 -26.22 4.33
CA GLU A 196 6.45 -27.67 4.56
C GLU A 196 6.16 -27.99 6.03
N ASN A 197 5.79 -29.23 6.29
CA ASN A 197 5.65 -29.71 7.66
C ASN A 197 7.02 -30.11 8.25
N TYR A 198 7.47 -29.36 9.22
CA TYR A 198 8.69 -29.63 9.97
C TYR A 198 8.42 -30.28 11.36
N ILE A 199 7.14 -30.27 11.82
CA ILE A 199 6.78 -30.86 13.13
C ILE A 199 7.16 -32.35 13.20
N GLY A 200 7.82 -32.74 14.26
CA GLY A 200 8.32 -34.07 14.48
C GLY A 200 9.70 -34.38 13.88
N LYS A 201 10.23 -33.52 12.99
CA LYS A 201 11.59 -33.63 12.44
C LYS A 201 12.62 -33.26 13.50
N SER A 202 13.81 -33.84 13.42
CA SER A 202 14.94 -33.39 14.23
C SER A 202 15.49 -32.06 13.70
N LYS A 203 16.16 -31.29 14.55
CA LYS A 203 16.80 -30.04 14.19
C LYS A 203 17.72 -30.16 12.96
N LYS A 204 18.38 -31.29 12.78
CA LYS A 204 19.28 -31.57 11.64
C LYS A 204 18.54 -31.81 10.32
N GLU A 205 17.30 -32.27 10.40
CA GLU A 205 16.45 -32.56 9.22
C GLU A 205 15.64 -31.34 8.73
N VAL A 206 15.63 -30.27 9.54
CA VAL A 206 14.96 -29.01 9.16
C VAL A 206 15.88 -28.23 8.22
N SER A 207 15.58 -28.32 6.93
CA SER A 207 16.36 -27.66 5.89
C SER A 207 15.48 -27.37 4.69
N ASN A 208 15.64 -26.17 4.12
CA ASN A 208 15.12 -25.79 2.82
C ASN A 208 16.05 -24.70 2.27
N PRO A 209 16.67 -24.85 1.07
CA PRO A 209 17.66 -23.91 0.55
C PRO A 209 17.10 -22.52 0.24
N GLU A 210 15.78 -22.41 0.13
CA GLU A 210 15.10 -21.15 -0.20
C GLU A 210 14.49 -20.47 1.02
N LEU A 211 14.63 -21.03 2.23
CA LEU A 211 14.09 -20.50 3.49
C LEU A 211 15.20 -20.36 4.54
N LYS A 212 14.99 -19.48 5.49
CA LYS A 212 15.80 -19.35 6.69
C LYS A 212 15.08 -19.99 7.86
N PHE A 213 15.84 -20.51 8.82
CA PHE A 213 15.27 -21.15 10.01
C PHE A 213 15.81 -20.48 11.27
N GLU A 214 14.91 -20.17 12.18
CA GLU A 214 15.23 -19.72 13.53
C GLU A 214 14.70 -20.76 14.52
N PHE A 215 15.57 -21.26 15.39
CA PHE A 215 15.24 -22.30 16.35
C PHE A 215 15.07 -21.71 17.74
N ILE A 216 13.92 -21.95 18.37
CA ILE A 216 13.58 -21.47 19.72
C ILE A 216 13.28 -22.68 20.60
N GLY A 217 13.82 -22.69 21.82
CA GLY A 217 13.64 -23.74 22.78
C GLY A 217 14.84 -24.69 22.86
N GLU A 218 14.78 -25.61 23.84
CA GLU A 218 15.80 -26.64 24.11
C GLU A 218 15.19 -28.01 23.80
N GLY A 219 15.83 -28.76 22.90
CA GLY A 219 15.36 -30.05 22.44
C GLY A 219 15.91 -30.40 21.07
N ASP A 220 15.65 -31.60 20.59
CA ASP A 220 16.12 -32.06 19.28
C ASP A 220 14.97 -32.21 18.25
N LYS A 221 13.72 -32.17 18.70
CA LYS A 221 12.56 -32.33 17.83
C LYS A 221 11.74 -31.07 17.73
N VAL A 222 11.24 -30.79 16.54
CA VAL A 222 10.31 -29.68 16.29
C VAL A 222 8.93 -30.05 16.84
N ILE A 223 8.44 -29.27 17.78
CA ILE A 223 7.11 -29.42 18.37
C ILE A 223 6.09 -28.46 17.80
N ASP A 224 6.53 -27.31 17.26
CA ASP A 224 5.67 -26.34 16.58
C ASP A 224 6.47 -25.51 15.58
N GLN A 225 5.78 -24.86 14.64
CA GLN A 225 6.39 -24.00 13.62
C GLN A 225 5.50 -22.81 13.24
N LEU A 226 6.15 -21.71 12.87
CA LEU A 226 5.49 -20.52 12.35
C LEU A 226 6.29 -19.94 11.16
N PRO A 227 5.69 -19.66 9.99
CA PRO A 227 4.28 -19.88 9.61
C PRO A 227 3.85 -21.35 9.61
N ARG A 228 2.52 -21.55 9.62
CA ARG A 228 1.96 -22.92 9.69
C ARG A 228 2.14 -23.68 8.38
N VAL A 229 2.04 -24.99 8.46
CA VAL A 229 2.08 -25.89 7.30
C VAL A 229 1.08 -25.46 6.22
N GLY A 230 1.55 -25.35 4.99
CA GLY A 230 0.74 -24.97 3.84
C GLY A 230 0.52 -23.46 3.64
N GLU A 231 0.94 -22.61 4.58
CA GLU A 231 0.96 -21.17 4.38
C GLU A 231 1.96 -20.79 3.28
N SER A 232 1.67 -19.70 2.55
CA SER A 232 2.54 -19.21 1.49
C SER A 232 3.48 -18.13 2.03
N VAL A 233 4.78 -18.32 1.83
CA VAL A 233 5.84 -17.38 2.20
C VAL A 233 6.69 -17.03 0.99
N GLU A 234 7.36 -15.89 1.02
CA GLU A 234 8.35 -15.53 0.00
C GLU A 234 9.64 -16.30 0.18
N ALA A 235 10.34 -16.61 -0.89
CA ALA A 235 11.70 -17.17 -0.83
C ALA A 235 12.60 -16.24 0.00
N GLY A 236 13.40 -16.82 0.89
CA GLY A 236 14.24 -16.09 1.85
C GLY A 236 13.54 -15.71 3.17
N SER A 237 12.25 -16.04 3.32
CA SER A 237 11.52 -15.86 4.58
C SER A 237 12.11 -16.72 5.69
N THR A 238 11.94 -16.28 6.94
CA THR A 238 12.35 -17.03 8.12
C THR A 238 11.17 -17.85 8.65
N ILE A 239 11.41 -19.14 8.85
CA ILE A 239 10.52 -20.06 9.54
C ILE A 239 11.05 -20.20 10.97
N VAL A 240 10.21 -19.85 11.93
CA VAL A 240 10.50 -20.08 13.35
C VAL A 240 10.05 -21.49 13.70
N VAL A 241 10.95 -22.29 14.26
CA VAL A 241 10.68 -23.66 14.70
C VAL A 241 10.93 -23.78 16.19
N MET A 242 9.93 -24.27 16.91
CA MET A 242 10.02 -24.52 18.35
C MET A 242 10.51 -25.94 18.60
N LEU A 243 11.52 -26.08 19.44
CA LEU A 243 12.13 -27.33 19.83
C LEU A 243 11.66 -27.74 21.21
N GLY A 244 11.41 -29.07 21.41
CA GLY A 244 11.03 -29.67 22.67
C GLY A 244 11.44 -31.14 22.78
#